data_fbc4f5dd7a01c7b9286044cb0ea434a8
#
_entry.id   fbc4f5dd7a01c7b9286044cb0ea434a8
#
_cell.length_a   1.000
_cell.length_b   1.000
_cell.length_c   1.000
_cell.angle_alpha   90.00
_cell.angle_beta   90.00
_cell.angle_gamma   90.00
#
_symmetry.space_group_name_H-M   'P 1'
#
loop_
_entity.id
_entity.type
_entity.pdbx_description
1 polymer ?
#
loop_
_entity_poly.entity_id
_entity_poly.type
_entity_poly.pdbx_seq_one_letter_code
_entity_poly.pdbx_strand_id
1 'polypeptide(L)'
;MKVKSKTHATSGSPDFLKVIKRVLTFNSLPLFLIVLTVAVPLTCLLTAWYLAPEKLRDPLASWAHRQGYFSAINDGGIPKTLLLAPLKIVKMGGDQEIPQIHIDIKFKHLQKIRQKRADGLAKGYLNAQPEDYVPASIRYGSRTIPVKLRLKGDMVDHFQGNKWSLRIHVKNGEQIFGLRRFSVQAPWTRGFHSEVLFFETLRHIGVLAPRYFFLDVTVNGDSIGIMALEEHFSKELLEHNRRREGVIIKFDESLYWSNQGPVFYNFRNVPIKAFRRSRIEKSEKLSSEYAVAVGLLRGFINKQLPASEVFDS
;
A
#
# COMPACT_ATOMS: atom_id res chain seq x y z
N MET A 1 63.29 -35.11 11.58
CA MET A 1 61.85 -35.15 11.19
C MET A 1 61.43 -33.73 10.85
N LYS A 2 61.41 -33.36 9.55
CA LYS A 2 61.14 -31.98 9.09
C LYS A 2 59.66 -31.90 8.69
N VAL A 3 58.89 -31.07 9.40
CA VAL A 3 57.50 -30.76 9.07
C VAL A 3 57.51 -29.66 8.02
N LYS A 4 56.96 -29.93 6.82
CA LYS A 4 56.73 -28.95 5.76
C LYS A 4 55.40 -28.21 6.02
N SER A 5 55.45 -26.93 6.28
CA SER A 5 54.33 -26.03 6.30
C SER A 5 53.86 -25.75 4.84
N LYS A 6 52.59 -26.08 4.54
CA LYS A 6 51.92 -25.68 3.31
C LYS A 6 51.27 -24.32 3.55
N THR A 7 51.78 -23.30 2.90
CA THR A 7 51.11 -22.00 2.77
C THR A 7 49.95 -22.10 1.78
N HIS A 8 48.73 -21.87 2.23
CA HIS A 8 47.56 -21.67 1.38
C HIS A 8 47.66 -20.29 0.72
N ALA A 9 47.70 -20.27 -0.60
CA ALA A 9 47.55 -19.06 -1.39
C ALA A 9 46.10 -18.54 -1.28
N THR A 10 45.97 -17.31 -0.83
CA THR A 10 44.74 -16.53 -0.85
C THR A 10 44.39 -16.20 -2.29
N SER A 11 43.21 -16.64 -2.75
CA SER A 11 42.61 -16.27 -4.03
C SER A 11 42.36 -14.76 -4.06
N GLY A 12 43.02 -14.07 -4.99
CA GLY A 12 42.88 -12.64 -5.17
C GLY A 12 41.43 -12.25 -5.58
N SER A 13 40.93 -11.23 -4.94
CA SER A 13 39.70 -10.51 -5.32
C SER A 13 39.83 -10.01 -6.77
N PRO A 14 38.76 -10.04 -7.59
CA PRO A 14 38.81 -9.51 -8.93
C PRO A 14 39.18 -8.02 -8.91
N ASP A 15 40.21 -7.72 -9.67
CA ASP A 15 40.88 -6.42 -9.73
C ASP A 15 39.86 -5.34 -10.21
N PHE A 16 39.29 -4.62 -9.28
CA PHE A 16 38.27 -3.58 -9.51
C PHE A 16 38.76 -2.53 -10.53
N LEU A 17 40.06 -2.26 -10.59
CA LEU A 17 40.69 -1.39 -11.57
C LEU A 17 40.63 -1.96 -13.01
N LYS A 18 40.67 -3.29 -13.19
CA LYS A 18 40.52 -3.89 -14.51
C LYS A 18 39.08 -3.80 -15.03
N VAL A 19 38.08 -3.89 -14.13
CA VAL A 19 36.68 -3.68 -14.50
C VAL A 19 36.43 -2.22 -14.89
N ILE A 20 36.93 -1.26 -14.14
CA ILE A 20 36.84 0.17 -14.47
C ILE A 20 37.54 0.49 -15.79
N LYS A 21 38.78 -0.02 -16.03
CA LYS A 21 39.46 0.16 -17.32
C LYS A 21 38.69 -0.43 -18.50
N ARG A 22 38.01 -1.58 -18.32
CA ARG A 22 37.20 -2.21 -19.37
C ARG A 22 35.90 -1.43 -19.70
N VAL A 23 35.33 -0.73 -18.71
CA VAL A 23 34.18 0.15 -18.90
C VAL A 23 34.58 1.47 -19.57
N LEU A 24 35.78 1.97 -19.32
CA LEU A 24 36.30 3.21 -19.90
C LEU A 24 36.86 3.07 -21.33
N THR A 25 37.08 1.85 -21.83
CA THR A 25 37.57 1.60 -23.20
C THR A 25 36.46 1.33 -24.20
N PHE A 26 35.19 1.28 -23.79
CA PHE A 26 34.07 1.33 -24.70
C PHE A 26 33.95 2.76 -25.26
N ASN A 27 34.04 2.90 -26.59
CA ASN A 27 33.91 4.15 -27.34
C ASN A 27 33.01 5.16 -26.62
N SER A 28 33.62 6.06 -25.86
CA SER A 28 32.95 6.95 -24.91
C SER A 28 32.07 8.03 -25.57
N LEU A 29 32.20 8.19 -26.89
CA LEU A 29 31.50 9.22 -27.63
C LEU A 29 29.96 9.05 -27.63
N PRO A 30 29.36 7.86 -27.91
CA PRO A 30 27.91 7.70 -27.83
C PRO A 30 27.38 7.81 -26.39
N LEU A 31 28.11 7.33 -25.39
CA LEU A 31 27.73 7.47 -23.98
C LEU A 31 27.78 8.94 -23.54
N PHE A 32 28.82 9.68 -23.97
CA PHE A 32 28.95 11.11 -23.70
C PHE A 32 27.82 11.91 -24.37
N LEU A 33 27.47 11.58 -25.59
CA LEU A 33 26.34 12.20 -26.31
C LEU A 33 25.00 11.91 -25.61
N ILE A 34 24.76 10.69 -25.12
CA ILE A 34 23.57 10.34 -24.36
C ILE A 34 23.52 11.12 -23.03
N VAL A 35 24.62 11.25 -22.33
CA VAL A 35 24.69 12.05 -21.10
C VAL A 35 24.42 13.52 -21.39
N LEU A 36 25.01 14.08 -22.43
CA LEU A 36 24.85 15.49 -22.78
C LEU A 36 23.43 15.82 -23.28
N THR A 37 22.86 14.94 -24.11
CA THR A 37 21.56 15.20 -24.74
C THR A 37 20.34 14.80 -23.93
N VAL A 38 20.51 13.88 -22.97
CA VAL A 38 19.39 13.36 -22.17
C VAL A 38 19.58 13.67 -20.67
N ALA A 39 20.72 13.30 -20.09
CA ALA A 39 20.90 13.43 -18.64
C ALA A 39 21.01 14.88 -18.18
N VAL A 40 21.71 15.73 -18.95
CA VAL A 40 21.86 17.15 -18.58
C VAL A 40 20.53 17.90 -18.67
N PRO A 41 19.75 17.82 -19.79
CA PRO A 41 18.44 18.47 -19.87
C PRO A 41 17.44 17.93 -18.84
N LEU A 42 17.46 16.62 -18.57
CA LEU A 42 16.59 16.01 -17.55
C LEU A 42 16.93 16.53 -16.16
N THR A 43 18.20 16.64 -15.83
CA THR A 43 18.65 17.20 -14.55
C THR A 43 18.27 18.66 -14.42
N CYS A 44 18.41 19.45 -15.48
CA CYS A 44 17.98 20.84 -15.50
C CYS A 44 16.46 20.99 -15.31
N LEU A 45 15.67 20.15 -15.97
CA LEU A 45 14.21 20.12 -15.83
C LEU A 45 13.79 19.72 -14.42
N LEU A 46 14.41 18.73 -13.81
CA LEU A 46 14.14 18.30 -12.44
C LEU A 46 14.53 19.40 -11.42
N THR A 47 15.66 20.06 -11.65
CA THR A 47 16.10 21.16 -10.80
C THR A 47 15.17 22.38 -10.94
N ALA A 48 14.79 22.73 -12.16
CA ALA A 48 13.83 23.80 -12.43
C ALA A 48 12.46 23.51 -11.78
N TRP A 49 12.01 22.25 -11.86
CA TRP A 49 10.80 21.80 -11.18
C TRP A 49 10.90 21.91 -9.66
N TYR A 50 12.03 21.48 -9.10
CA TYR A 50 12.26 21.53 -7.64
C TYR A 50 12.31 22.98 -7.13
N LEU A 51 12.90 23.91 -7.91
CA LEU A 51 13.01 25.31 -7.57
C LEU A 51 11.76 26.13 -7.95
N ALA A 52 10.82 25.56 -8.68
CA ALA A 52 9.60 26.26 -9.09
C ALA A 52 8.76 26.65 -7.86
N PRO A 53 8.20 27.86 -7.82
CA PRO A 53 7.28 28.27 -6.77
C PRO A 53 6.09 27.32 -6.65
N GLU A 54 5.64 27.05 -5.43
CA GLU A 54 4.50 26.14 -5.15
C GLU A 54 3.25 26.53 -5.95
N LYS A 55 3.00 27.82 -6.13
CA LYS A 55 1.89 28.36 -6.94
C LYS A 55 1.88 27.88 -8.40
N LEU A 56 3.03 27.50 -8.96
CA LEU A 56 3.16 26.96 -10.32
C LEU A 56 3.24 25.43 -10.29
N ARG A 57 3.93 24.87 -9.30
CA ARG A 57 4.17 23.44 -9.16
C ARG A 57 2.89 22.67 -8.83
N ASP A 58 2.10 23.16 -7.86
CA ASP A 58 0.93 22.43 -7.36
C ASP A 58 -0.21 22.30 -8.37
N PRO A 59 -0.58 23.33 -9.15
CA PRO A 59 -1.56 23.18 -10.22
C PRO A 59 -1.10 22.22 -11.32
N LEU A 60 0.18 22.27 -11.72
CA LEU A 60 0.74 21.38 -12.73
C LEU A 60 0.83 19.92 -12.24
N ALA A 61 1.26 19.73 -10.99
CA ALA A 61 1.26 18.41 -10.37
C ALA A 61 -0.15 17.84 -10.25
N SER A 62 -1.12 18.65 -9.83
CA SER A 62 -2.52 18.25 -9.73
C SER A 62 -3.14 17.95 -11.09
N TRP A 63 -2.80 18.72 -12.11
CA TRP A 63 -3.22 18.45 -13.48
C TRP A 63 -2.60 17.14 -14.01
N ALA A 64 -1.29 16.96 -13.88
CA ALA A 64 -0.59 15.75 -14.31
C ALA A 64 -1.10 14.50 -13.58
N HIS A 65 -1.43 14.63 -12.28
CA HIS A 65 -2.04 13.58 -11.49
C HIS A 65 -3.45 13.22 -12.02
N ARG A 66 -4.29 14.23 -12.32
CA ARG A 66 -5.62 14.01 -12.90
C ARG A 66 -5.58 13.35 -14.29
N GLN A 67 -4.56 13.65 -15.10
CA GLN A 67 -4.36 13.02 -16.40
C GLN A 67 -3.75 11.61 -16.32
N GLY A 68 -3.40 11.13 -15.12
CA GLY A 68 -2.82 9.81 -14.95
C GLY A 68 -1.34 9.71 -15.32
N TYR A 69 -0.64 10.82 -15.61
CA TYR A 69 0.79 10.76 -15.98
C TYR A 69 1.66 10.15 -14.86
N PHE A 70 1.32 10.38 -13.60
CA PHE A 70 2.03 9.74 -12.49
C PHE A 70 1.74 8.26 -12.38
N SER A 71 0.55 7.80 -12.76
CA SER A 71 0.25 6.38 -12.85
C SER A 71 1.04 5.72 -13.98
N ALA A 72 1.13 6.36 -15.15
CA ALA A 72 1.93 5.87 -16.27
C ALA A 72 3.43 5.75 -15.92
N ILE A 73 3.98 6.69 -15.14
CA ILE A 73 5.37 6.62 -14.63
C ILE A 73 5.52 5.49 -13.60
N ASN A 74 4.51 5.26 -12.78
CA ASN A 74 4.53 4.21 -11.76
C ASN A 74 4.20 2.82 -12.31
N ASP A 75 3.42 2.75 -13.40
CA ASP A 75 2.88 1.50 -13.97
C ASP A 75 3.76 0.87 -15.06
N GLY A 76 4.97 1.34 -15.28
CA GLY A 76 5.90 0.73 -16.23
C GLY A 76 6.38 1.66 -17.34
N GLY A 77 6.00 2.92 -17.31
CA GLY A 77 6.74 3.96 -18.03
C GLY A 77 8.16 4.02 -17.47
N ILE A 78 9.12 4.43 -18.21
CA ILE A 78 10.59 4.43 -18.01
C ILE A 78 10.99 4.02 -16.57
N PRO A 79 11.53 2.84 -16.36
CA PRO A 79 11.62 2.26 -15.04
C PRO A 79 12.54 3.09 -14.14
N LYS A 80 12.01 3.67 -13.06
CA LYS A 80 12.81 4.03 -11.89
C LYS A 80 13.72 2.85 -11.47
N THR A 81 13.30 1.62 -11.80
CA THR A 81 14.10 0.40 -11.74
C THR A 81 15.39 0.48 -12.53
N LEU A 82 15.45 1.15 -13.67
CA LEU A 82 16.70 1.26 -14.46
C LEU A 82 17.70 2.20 -13.80
N LEU A 83 17.25 3.28 -13.18
CA LEU A 83 18.10 4.25 -12.48
C LEU A 83 18.57 3.72 -11.12
N LEU A 84 17.75 2.93 -10.44
CA LEU A 84 18.02 2.36 -9.13
C LEU A 84 18.43 0.88 -9.19
N ALA A 85 18.43 0.26 -10.37
CA ALA A 85 18.82 -1.12 -10.57
C ALA A 85 20.24 -1.45 -10.00
N PRO A 86 21.26 -0.61 -10.19
CA PRO A 86 22.57 -0.88 -9.61
C PRO A 86 22.56 -0.95 -8.09
N LEU A 87 21.77 -0.11 -7.43
CA LEU A 87 21.65 -0.09 -5.96
C LEU A 87 20.80 -1.24 -5.43
N LYS A 88 19.80 -1.69 -6.19
CA LYS A 88 18.97 -2.85 -5.85
C LYS A 88 19.74 -4.16 -5.99
N ILE A 89 20.53 -4.32 -7.05
CA ILE A 89 21.32 -5.54 -7.29
C ILE A 89 22.34 -5.76 -6.17
N VAL A 90 22.90 -4.71 -5.61
CA VAL A 90 23.87 -4.81 -4.48
C VAL A 90 23.16 -5.17 -3.15
N LYS A 91 21.88 -4.85 -2.98
CA LYS A 91 21.14 -5.12 -1.74
C LYS A 91 20.31 -6.40 -1.74
N MET A 92 20.05 -7.01 -2.89
CA MET A 92 19.24 -8.22 -3.01
C MET A 92 20.08 -9.51 -2.89
N GLY A 93 21.01 -9.56 -1.95
CA GLY A 93 21.71 -10.78 -1.55
C GLY A 93 20.86 -11.69 -0.66
N GLY A 94 19.68 -12.06 -1.08
CA GLY A 94 18.83 -13.05 -0.41
C GLY A 94 17.61 -13.34 -1.28
N ASP A 95 17.46 -14.60 -1.69
CA ASP A 95 16.30 -15.15 -2.39
C ASP A 95 15.04 -15.12 -1.50
N GLN A 96 14.56 -13.93 -1.18
CA GLN A 96 13.21 -13.83 -0.60
C GLN A 96 12.22 -13.77 -1.75
N GLU A 97 11.57 -14.90 -2.02
CA GLU A 97 10.46 -14.96 -2.96
C GLU A 97 9.36 -13.99 -2.50
N ILE A 98 9.02 -13.05 -3.37
CA ILE A 98 7.90 -12.14 -3.13
C ILE A 98 6.61 -12.98 -3.20
N PRO A 99 5.76 -12.95 -2.15
CA PRO A 99 4.51 -13.69 -2.16
C PRO A 99 3.65 -13.32 -3.37
N GLN A 100 2.98 -14.31 -3.96
CA GLN A 100 2.16 -14.10 -5.16
C GLN A 100 0.71 -14.50 -4.92
N ILE A 101 -0.21 -13.76 -5.56
CA ILE A 101 -1.62 -14.15 -5.68
C ILE A 101 -2.13 -13.91 -7.10
N HIS A 102 -3.01 -14.81 -7.57
CA HIS A 102 -3.70 -14.64 -8.83
C HIS A 102 -5.19 -14.46 -8.55
N ILE A 103 -5.78 -13.37 -9.01
CA ILE A 103 -7.17 -13.01 -8.82
C ILE A 103 -7.92 -13.29 -10.11
N ASP A 104 -8.89 -14.20 -10.07
CA ASP A 104 -9.73 -14.53 -11.22
C ASP A 104 -11.14 -13.96 -11.02
N ILE A 105 -11.54 -13.06 -11.92
CA ILE A 105 -12.83 -12.36 -11.88
C ILE A 105 -13.58 -12.66 -13.18
N LYS A 106 -14.79 -13.23 -13.09
CA LYS A 106 -15.62 -13.47 -14.27
C LYS A 106 -15.91 -12.15 -15.00
N PHE A 107 -15.95 -12.20 -16.33
CA PHE A 107 -16.11 -11.01 -17.18
C PHE A 107 -17.26 -10.10 -16.74
N LYS A 108 -18.47 -10.65 -16.50
CA LYS A 108 -19.63 -9.88 -16.03
C LYS A 108 -19.37 -9.10 -14.72
N HIS A 109 -18.57 -9.67 -13.83
CA HIS A 109 -18.21 -9.06 -12.55
C HIS A 109 -17.13 -8.00 -12.71
N LEU A 110 -16.18 -8.23 -13.60
CA LEU A 110 -15.16 -7.26 -13.96
C LEU A 110 -15.79 -6.01 -14.61
N GLN A 111 -16.79 -6.19 -15.48
CA GLN A 111 -17.53 -5.06 -16.07
C GLN A 111 -18.25 -4.23 -14.99
N LYS A 112 -18.82 -4.87 -13.97
CA LYS A 112 -19.45 -4.15 -12.84
C LYS A 112 -18.41 -3.30 -12.07
N ILE A 113 -17.21 -3.82 -11.87
CA ILE A 113 -16.10 -3.07 -11.25
C ILE A 113 -15.65 -1.91 -12.15
N ARG A 114 -15.53 -2.15 -13.46
CA ARG A 114 -15.16 -1.12 -14.45
C ARG A 114 -16.16 0.01 -14.51
N GLN A 115 -17.47 -0.31 -14.48
CA GLN A 115 -18.52 0.70 -14.45
C GLN A 115 -18.42 1.53 -13.17
N LYS A 116 -18.31 0.89 -12.00
CA LYS A 116 -18.15 1.60 -10.73
C LYS A 116 -16.90 2.49 -10.71
N ARG A 117 -15.82 2.04 -11.35
CA ARG A 117 -14.59 2.83 -11.51
C ARG A 117 -14.82 4.05 -12.41
N ALA A 118 -15.49 3.88 -13.55
CA ALA A 118 -15.82 4.98 -14.45
C ALA A 118 -16.64 6.05 -13.75
N ASP A 119 -17.66 5.64 -12.98
CA ASP A 119 -18.49 6.53 -12.19
C ASP A 119 -17.66 7.29 -11.13
N GLY A 120 -16.73 6.60 -10.48
CA GLY A 120 -15.81 7.21 -9.50
C GLY A 120 -14.86 8.21 -10.13
N LEU A 121 -14.29 7.89 -11.29
CA LEU A 121 -13.40 8.81 -12.04
C LEU A 121 -14.15 10.06 -12.51
N ALA A 122 -15.39 9.91 -12.98
CA ALA A 122 -16.22 11.03 -13.40
C ALA A 122 -16.58 11.96 -12.23
N LYS A 123 -16.78 11.40 -11.03
CA LYS A 123 -17.10 12.17 -9.81
C LYS A 123 -15.87 12.73 -9.09
N GLY A 124 -14.68 12.20 -9.37
CA GLY A 124 -13.45 12.53 -8.64
C GLY A 124 -13.28 11.82 -7.30
N TYR A 125 -14.22 10.96 -6.91
CA TYR A 125 -14.16 10.16 -5.69
C TYR A 125 -14.98 8.86 -5.81
N LEU A 126 -14.66 7.86 -5.00
CA LEU A 126 -15.35 6.56 -4.98
C LEU A 126 -16.24 6.47 -3.73
N ASN A 127 -17.54 6.45 -3.92
CA ASN A 127 -18.49 6.09 -2.85
C ASN A 127 -18.77 4.58 -2.91
N ALA A 128 -17.94 3.81 -2.22
CA ALA A 128 -17.99 2.34 -2.24
C ALA A 128 -19.05 1.79 -1.26
N GLN A 129 -19.98 0.99 -1.78
CA GLN A 129 -21.11 0.42 -1.03
C GLN A 129 -20.95 -1.10 -0.82
N PRO A 130 -21.68 -1.72 0.14
CA PRO A 130 -21.70 -3.17 0.32
C PRO A 130 -22.13 -3.95 -0.93
N GLU A 131 -22.98 -3.38 -1.77
CA GLU A 131 -23.54 -3.95 -3.00
C GLU A 131 -22.52 -4.01 -4.14
N ASP A 132 -21.42 -3.26 -4.02
CA ASP A 132 -20.34 -3.24 -5.01
C ASP A 132 -19.49 -4.51 -4.99
N TYR A 133 -19.61 -5.33 -3.93
CA TYR A 133 -18.88 -6.59 -3.87
C TYR A 133 -19.33 -7.56 -4.95
N VAL A 134 -18.35 -8.07 -5.70
CA VAL A 134 -18.57 -9.12 -6.71
C VAL A 134 -17.85 -10.40 -6.31
N PRO A 135 -18.36 -11.58 -6.71
CA PRO A 135 -17.68 -12.86 -6.56
C PRO A 135 -16.41 -12.92 -7.41
N ALA A 136 -15.36 -13.52 -6.84
CA ALA A 136 -14.10 -13.83 -7.50
C ALA A 136 -13.46 -15.04 -6.84
N SER A 137 -12.33 -15.51 -7.36
CA SER A 137 -11.47 -16.48 -6.72
C SER A 137 -10.03 -16.00 -6.68
N ILE A 138 -9.26 -16.48 -5.70
CA ILE A 138 -7.84 -16.22 -5.59
C ILE A 138 -7.11 -17.57 -5.57
N ARG A 139 -6.17 -17.73 -6.49
CA ARG A 139 -5.19 -18.82 -6.44
C ARG A 139 -4.04 -18.39 -5.53
N TYR A 140 -3.84 -19.16 -4.46
CA TYR A 140 -2.82 -18.95 -3.45
C TYR A 140 -2.13 -20.29 -3.15
N GLY A 141 -0.88 -20.42 -3.55
CA GLY A 141 -0.20 -21.72 -3.63
C GLY A 141 -0.96 -22.68 -4.54
N SER A 142 -1.21 -23.90 -4.08
CA SER A 142 -1.98 -24.92 -4.81
C SER A 142 -3.51 -24.79 -4.66
N ARG A 143 -4.01 -23.83 -3.88
CA ARG A 143 -5.44 -23.70 -3.56
C ARG A 143 -6.10 -22.59 -4.36
N THR A 144 -7.37 -22.83 -4.75
CA THR A 144 -8.26 -21.80 -5.30
C THR A 144 -9.33 -21.46 -4.26
N ILE A 145 -9.27 -20.28 -3.74
CA ILE A 145 -10.07 -19.82 -2.59
C ILE A 145 -11.13 -18.85 -3.06
N PRO A 146 -12.42 -19.11 -2.79
CA PRO A 146 -13.49 -18.19 -3.16
C PRO A 146 -13.47 -16.93 -2.31
N VAL A 147 -13.60 -15.79 -2.96
CA VAL A 147 -13.62 -14.48 -2.32
C VAL A 147 -14.79 -13.64 -2.84
N LYS A 148 -15.02 -12.51 -2.19
CA LYS A 148 -15.72 -11.37 -2.79
C LYS A 148 -14.83 -10.14 -2.71
N LEU A 149 -14.84 -9.34 -3.74
CA LEU A 149 -14.02 -8.13 -3.81
C LEU A 149 -14.77 -6.95 -4.41
N ARG A 150 -14.28 -5.76 -4.12
CA ARG A 150 -14.73 -4.49 -4.70
C ARG A 150 -13.56 -3.51 -4.77
N LEU A 151 -13.74 -2.40 -5.47
CA LEU A 151 -12.80 -1.28 -5.39
C LEU A 151 -12.67 -0.78 -3.94
N LYS A 152 -11.45 -0.32 -3.60
CA LYS A 152 -11.13 0.32 -2.31
C LYS A 152 -10.59 1.72 -2.57
N GLY A 153 -10.72 2.55 -1.54
CA GLY A 153 -10.25 3.94 -1.51
C GLY A 153 -11.34 4.91 -1.91
N ASP A 154 -11.22 6.11 -1.41
CA ASP A 154 -12.18 7.18 -1.64
C ASP A 154 -11.65 8.16 -2.69
N MET A 155 -10.33 8.34 -2.73
CA MET A 155 -9.61 9.19 -3.69
C MET A 155 -9.26 8.45 -4.98
N VAL A 156 -9.14 9.20 -6.08
CA VAL A 156 -8.90 8.67 -7.44
C VAL A 156 -7.56 7.93 -7.58
N ASP A 157 -6.55 8.23 -6.78
CA ASP A 157 -5.25 7.58 -6.76
C ASP A 157 -5.34 6.07 -6.48
N HIS A 158 -6.41 5.62 -5.82
CA HIS A 158 -6.68 4.22 -5.55
C HIS A 158 -7.22 3.44 -6.75
N PHE A 159 -7.76 4.09 -7.76
CA PHE A 159 -8.42 3.40 -8.88
C PHE A 159 -8.17 4.03 -10.26
N GLN A 160 -7.30 5.05 -10.34
CA GLN A 160 -6.76 5.49 -11.62
C GLN A 160 -5.68 4.52 -12.14
N GLY A 161 -5.31 4.62 -13.42
CA GLY A 161 -4.30 3.73 -14.02
C GLY A 161 -4.75 2.28 -14.10
N ASN A 162 -3.82 1.33 -14.04
CA ASN A 162 -4.06 -0.11 -14.14
C ASN A 162 -3.97 -0.86 -12.79
N LYS A 163 -3.37 -0.25 -11.74
CA LYS A 163 -3.25 -0.83 -10.39
C LYS A 163 -4.39 -0.40 -9.48
N TRP A 164 -5.56 -1.00 -9.66
CA TRP A 164 -6.72 -0.66 -8.84
C TRP A 164 -6.61 -1.27 -7.45
N SER A 165 -6.89 -0.46 -6.46
CA SER A 165 -6.99 -0.95 -5.08
C SER A 165 -8.27 -1.76 -4.90
N LEU A 166 -8.13 -2.96 -4.36
CA LEU A 166 -9.23 -3.90 -4.15
C LEU A 166 -9.36 -4.25 -2.67
N ARG A 167 -10.59 -4.25 -2.17
CA ARG A 167 -10.93 -4.81 -0.86
C ARG A 167 -11.43 -6.22 -1.03
N ILE A 168 -10.84 -7.16 -0.31
CA ILE A 168 -11.04 -8.59 -0.46
C ILE A 168 -11.58 -9.18 0.83
N HIS A 169 -12.65 -9.98 0.70
CA HIS A 169 -13.18 -10.80 1.79
C HIS A 169 -13.12 -12.27 1.37
N VAL A 170 -12.37 -13.06 2.09
CA VAL A 170 -12.26 -14.51 1.91
C VAL A 170 -13.52 -15.17 2.43
N LYS A 171 -14.05 -16.15 1.68
CA LYS A 171 -15.26 -16.88 2.03
C LYS A 171 -14.96 -18.21 2.73
N ASN A 172 -16.01 -18.89 3.17
CA ASN A 172 -16.02 -20.26 3.68
C ASN A 172 -15.06 -20.52 4.86
N GLY A 173 -14.76 -19.49 5.65
CA GLY A 173 -13.84 -19.64 6.77
C GLY A 173 -12.36 -19.77 6.40
N GLU A 174 -12.05 -19.80 5.11
CA GLU A 174 -10.70 -19.85 4.56
C GLU A 174 -9.88 -18.60 4.88
N GLN A 175 -8.57 -18.70 4.68
CA GLN A 175 -7.61 -17.63 4.91
C GLN A 175 -6.56 -17.59 3.79
N ILE A 176 -6.11 -16.39 3.47
CA ILE A 176 -4.97 -16.12 2.59
C ILE A 176 -3.98 -15.32 3.44
N PHE A 177 -2.74 -15.77 3.59
CA PHE A 177 -1.74 -15.21 4.53
C PHE A 177 -2.25 -15.12 5.99
N GLY A 178 -3.12 -16.04 6.39
CA GLY A 178 -3.77 -15.98 7.72
C GLY A 178 -4.79 -14.83 7.87
N LEU A 179 -5.25 -14.27 6.74
CA LEU A 179 -6.19 -13.14 6.69
C LEU A 179 -7.52 -13.58 6.10
N ARG A 180 -8.61 -13.13 6.69
CA ARG A 180 -9.97 -13.25 6.12
C ARG A 180 -10.42 -12.00 5.39
N ARG A 181 -9.85 -10.86 5.74
CA ARG A 181 -10.16 -9.55 5.16
C ARG A 181 -8.89 -8.75 5.02
N PHE A 182 -8.63 -8.31 3.82
CA PHE A 182 -7.49 -7.48 3.50
C PHE A 182 -7.77 -6.62 2.26
N SER A 183 -6.87 -5.73 1.97
CA SER A 183 -6.88 -4.97 0.73
C SER A 183 -5.57 -5.18 0.00
N VAL A 184 -5.61 -5.16 -1.32
CA VAL A 184 -4.43 -4.97 -2.15
C VAL A 184 -4.53 -3.58 -2.77
N GLN A 185 -3.45 -2.83 -2.76
CA GLN A 185 -3.46 -1.44 -3.22
C GLN A 185 -2.15 -1.05 -3.87
N ALA A 186 -2.20 -0.04 -4.73
CA ALA A 186 -0.99 0.48 -5.35
C ALA A 186 -0.06 1.05 -4.26
N PRO A 187 1.25 0.73 -4.28
CA PRO A 187 2.17 1.14 -3.22
C PRO A 187 2.24 2.65 -2.98
N TRP A 188 2.06 3.46 -4.03
CA TRP A 188 2.12 4.93 -3.94
C TRP A 188 0.95 5.54 -3.16
N THR A 189 -0.22 4.86 -3.05
CA THR A 189 -1.38 5.37 -2.32
C THR A 189 -1.11 5.52 -0.82
N ARG A 190 -0.02 4.91 -0.34
CA ARG A 190 0.43 4.94 1.06
C ARG A 190 1.92 5.30 1.19
N GLY A 191 2.46 6.06 0.23
CA GLY A 191 3.86 6.52 0.31
C GLY A 191 4.90 5.39 0.25
N PHE A 192 4.59 4.30 -0.49
CA PHE A 192 5.49 3.15 -0.68
C PHE A 192 5.88 2.47 0.64
N HIS A 193 7.10 2.65 1.11
CA HIS A 193 7.62 2.04 2.34
C HIS A 193 7.24 2.80 3.61
N SER A 194 6.69 4.00 3.51
CA SER A 194 6.33 4.83 4.67
C SER A 194 5.33 4.14 5.58
N GLU A 195 4.33 3.46 5.01
CA GLU A 195 3.33 2.71 5.77
C GLU A 195 3.94 1.48 6.47
N VAL A 196 4.90 0.81 5.83
CA VAL A 196 5.64 -0.29 6.45
C VAL A 196 6.39 0.20 7.68
N LEU A 197 7.17 1.29 7.53
CA LEU A 197 7.94 1.87 8.64
C LEU A 197 7.02 2.36 9.76
N PHE A 198 5.90 2.98 9.41
CA PHE A 198 4.91 3.45 10.38
C PHE A 198 4.35 2.30 11.21
N PHE A 199 3.88 1.22 10.58
CA PHE A 199 3.34 0.07 11.30
C PHE A 199 4.40 -0.70 12.09
N GLU A 200 5.63 -0.81 11.61
CA GLU A 200 6.72 -1.39 12.39
C GLU A 200 7.05 -0.53 13.61
N THR A 201 7.05 0.79 13.48
CA THR A 201 7.23 1.72 14.61
C THR A 201 6.12 1.53 15.65
N LEU A 202 4.85 1.46 15.22
CA LEU A 202 3.72 1.20 16.12
C LEU A 202 3.89 -0.12 16.89
N ARG A 203 4.30 -1.20 16.19
CA ARG A 203 4.55 -2.50 16.83
C ARG A 203 5.69 -2.42 17.84
N HIS A 204 6.76 -1.70 17.49
CA HIS A 204 7.91 -1.53 18.37
C HIS A 204 7.55 -0.86 19.70
N ILE A 205 6.64 0.11 19.67
CA ILE A 205 6.14 0.78 20.89
C ILE A 205 4.91 0.09 21.51
N GLY A 206 4.59 -1.15 21.10
CA GLY A 206 3.49 -1.93 21.68
C GLY A 206 2.08 -1.56 21.19
N VAL A 207 1.96 -0.62 20.25
CA VAL A 207 0.69 -0.24 19.65
C VAL A 207 0.28 -1.25 18.58
N LEU A 208 -0.99 -1.66 18.62
CA LEU A 208 -1.56 -2.60 17.67
C LEU A 208 -1.58 -2.01 16.26
N ALA A 209 -0.97 -2.72 15.31
CA ALA A 209 -0.88 -2.30 13.93
C ALA A 209 -1.27 -3.42 12.95
N PRO A 210 -1.96 -3.11 11.84
CA PRO A 210 -2.25 -4.07 10.78
C PRO A 210 -0.97 -4.67 10.17
N ARG A 211 -1.07 -5.91 9.66
CA ARG A 211 -0.03 -6.47 8.80
C ARG A 211 -0.04 -5.74 7.47
N TYR A 212 1.13 -5.33 7.03
CA TYR A 212 1.33 -4.61 5.78
C TYR A 212 2.61 -5.09 5.11
N PHE A 213 2.51 -5.61 3.89
CA PHE A 213 3.65 -6.11 3.13
C PHE A 213 3.36 -6.08 1.63
N PHE A 214 4.39 -6.27 0.82
CA PHE A 214 4.26 -6.27 -0.63
C PHE A 214 4.12 -7.69 -1.17
N LEU A 215 3.35 -7.82 -2.25
CA LEU A 215 3.15 -9.07 -2.98
C LEU A 215 2.99 -8.80 -4.48
N ASP A 216 3.26 -9.80 -5.28
CA ASP A 216 3.00 -9.76 -6.72
C ASP A 216 1.56 -10.19 -7.00
N VAL A 217 0.87 -9.43 -7.84
CA VAL A 217 -0.55 -9.63 -8.16
C VAL A 217 -0.74 -9.81 -9.65
N THR A 218 -1.46 -10.88 -10.00
CA THR A 218 -1.98 -11.11 -11.36
C THR A 218 -3.50 -11.06 -11.31
N VAL A 219 -4.15 -10.40 -12.27
CA VAL A 219 -5.60 -10.34 -12.39
C VAL A 219 -6.03 -10.87 -13.76
N ASN A 220 -6.81 -11.94 -13.78
CA ASN A 220 -7.28 -12.61 -15.00
C ASN A 220 -6.16 -12.97 -16.00
N GLY A 221 -4.98 -13.29 -15.50
CA GLY A 221 -3.80 -13.59 -16.32
C GLY A 221 -2.90 -12.38 -16.61
N ASP A 222 -3.38 -11.15 -16.45
CA ASP A 222 -2.57 -9.96 -16.65
C ASP A 222 -1.74 -9.65 -15.39
N SER A 223 -0.43 -9.53 -15.54
CA SER A 223 0.47 -9.15 -14.45
C SER A 223 0.25 -7.68 -14.09
N ILE A 224 -0.19 -7.45 -12.85
CA ILE A 224 -0.31 -6.11 -12.26
C ILE A 224 1.01 -5.70 -11.61
N GLY A 225 1.84 -6.69 -11.22
CA GLY A 225 3.09 -6.51 -10.52
C GLY A 225 2.90 -6.20 -9.03
N ILE A 226 3.91 -5.57 -8.43
CA ILE A 226 3.95 -5.36 -6.98
C ILE A 226 2.81 -4.47 -6.50
N MET A 227 2.04 -5.00 -5.57
CA MET A 227 0.98 -4.31 -4.82
C MET A 227 1.28 -4.39 -3.32
N ALA A 228 0.70 -3.50 -2.54
CA ALA A 228 0.76 -3.56 -1.08
C ALA A 228 -0.49 -4.27 -0.55
N LEU A 229 -0.29 -5.26 0.33
CA LEU A 229 -1.36 -5.87 1.11
C LEU A 229 -1.48 -5.17 2.45
N GLU A 230 -2.70 -4.80 2.82
CA GLU A 230 -3.06 -4.19 4.09
C GLU A 230 -4.15 -5.01 4.77
N GLU A 231 -3.88 -5.48 5.98
CA GLU A 231 -4.85 -6.18 6.82
C GLU A 231 -6.02 -5.27 7.19
N HIS A 232 -7.22 -5.81 7.21
CA HIS A 232 -8.39 -5.06 7.67
C HIS A 232 -8.56 -5.17 9.18
N PHE A 233 -8.94 -4.07 9.83
CA PHE A 233 -9.30 -4.07 11.25
C PHE A 233 -10.43 -5.07 11.52
N SER A 234 -10.10 -6.14 12.24
CA SER A 234 -11.00 -7.26 12.50
C SER A 234 -10.57 -8.01 13.76
N LYS A 235 -11.35 -9.01 14.16
CA LYS A 235 -10.96 -9.86 15.29
C LYS A 235 -9.65 -10.62 15.01
N GLU A 236 -9.40 -10.98 13.76
CA GLU A 236 -8.17 -11.68 13.36
C GLU A 236 -6.92 -10.84 13.63
N LEU A 237 -7.02 -9.51 13.50
CA LEU A 237 -5.95 -8.58 13.89
C LEU A 237 -5.69 -8.65 15.41
N LEU A 238 -6.75 -8.69 16.22
CA LEU A 238 -6.62 -8.79 17.68
C LEU A 238 -6.01 -10.14 18.09
N GLU A 239 -6.52 -11.24 17.53
CA GLU A 239 -6.03 -12.60 17.76
C GLU A 239 -4.54 -12.74 17.38
N HIS A 240 -4.15 -12.22 16.21
CA HIS A 240 -2.76 -12.23 15.75
C HIS A 240 -1.82 -11.49 16.71
N ASN A 241 -2.29 -10.38 17.28
CA ASN A 241 -1.55 -9.58 18.25
C ASN A 241 -1.75 -10.07 19.70
N ARG A 242 -2.31 -11.28 19.90
CA ARG A 242 -2.57 -11.87 21.23
C ARG A 242 -3.39 -10.98 22.14
N ARG A 243 -4.27 -10.15 21.58
CA ARG A 243 -5.21 -9.31 22.33
C ARG A 243 -6.56 -10.01 22.44
N ARG A 244 -7.24 -9.77 23.57
CA ARG A 244 -8.62 -10.23 23.78
C ARG A 244 -9.52 -9.64 22.68
N GLU A 245 -10.51 -10.42 22.23
CA GLU A 245 -11.55 -9.88 21.36
C GLU A 245 -12.31 -8.75 22.08
N GLY A 246 -12.40 -7.61 21.43
CA GLY A 246 -13.08 -6.41 21.91
C GLY A 246 -13.57 -5.55 20.76
N VAL A 247 -14.09 -4.39 21.09
CA VAL A 247 -14.61 -3.43 20.12
C VAL A 247 -13.46 -2.64 19.50
N ILE A 248 -13.47 -2.52 18.17
CA ILE A 248 -12.58 -1.61 17.43
C ILE A 248 -13.44 -0.45 16.94
N ILE A 249 -13.13 0.76 17.36
CA ILE A 249 -13.83 1.97 16.98
C ILE A 249 -13.02 2.82 16.00
N LYS A 250 -13.69 3.66 15.23
CA LYS A 250 -13.08 4.64 14.32
C LYS A 250 -13.93 5.88 14.21
N PHE A 251 -13.34 6.99 13.79
CA PHE A 251 -14.10 8.15 13.31
C PHE A 251 -14.79 7.81 11.98
N ASP A 252 -16.03 8.29 11.82
CA ASP A 252 -16.81 8.07 10.60
C ASP A 252 -16.57 9.17 9.58
N GLU A 253 -15.81 8.86 8.57
CA GLU A 253 -15.50 9.77 7.47
C GLU A 253 -16.57 9.79 6.36
N SER A 254 -17.66 9.01 6.49
CA SER A 254 -18.63 8.86 5.41
C SER A 254 -19.33 10.18 5.04
N LEU A 255 -19.54 11.08 6.01
CA LEU A 255 -20.11 12.40 5.77
C LEU A 255 -19.18 13.30 4.96
N TYR A 256 -17.87 13.20 5.16
CA TYR A 256 -16.87 13.90 4.39
C TYR A 256 -17.00 13.61 2.89
N TRP A 257 -17.08 12.31 2.56
CA TRP A 257 -17.15 11.86 1.18
C TRP A 257 -18.53 12.01 0.55
N SER A 258 -19.62 12.13 1.34
CA SER A 258 -20.97 12.33 0.83
C SER A 258 -21.28 13.77 0.42
N ASN A 259 -20.61 14.75 1.00
CA ASN A 259 -20.92 16.19 0.85
C ASN A 259 -20.04 16.94 -0.17
N GLN A 260 -19.32 16.22 -1.05
CA GLN A 260 -18.56 16.76 -2.20
C GLN A 260 -17.48 17.82 -1.88
N GLY A 261 -16.94 17.87 -0.67
CA GLY A 261 -15.88 18.82 -0.37
C GLY A 261 -15.22 18.62 0.98
N PRO A 262 -14.06 19.24 1.20
CA PRO A 262 -13.41 19.22 2.48
C PRO A 262 -14.24 20.01 3.50
N VAL A 263 -15.16 19.34 4.15
CA VAL A 263 -15.73 19.86 5.38
C VAL A 263 -14.65 19.68 6.42
N PHE A 264 -14.11 20.78 6.94
CA PHE A 264 -13.19 20.75 8.06
C PHE A 264 -13.91 20.13 9.26
N TYR A 265 -13.64 18.85 9.49
CA TYR A 265 -14.20 18.17 10.65
C TYR A 265 -13.52 18.69 11.91
N ASN A 266 -14.31 19.33 12.73
CA ASN A 266 -13.97 19.39 14.14
C ASN A 266 -14.10 17.95 14.69
N PHE A 267 -13.01 17.31 15.08
CA PHE A 267 -13.00 15.95 15.65
C PHE A 267 -14.00 15.76 16.80
N ARG A 268 -14.38 16.84 17.48
CA ARG A 268 -15.39 16.81 18.53
C ARG A 268 -16.77 16.35 18.02
N ASN A 269 -17.11 16.64 16.78
CA ASN A 269 -18.44 16.38 16.21
C ASN A 269 -18.48 15.20 15.24
N VAL A 270 -17.32 14.62 14.90
CA VAL A 270 -17.29 13.44 14.00
C VAL A 270 -17.94 12.25 14.69
N PRO A 271 -18.89 11.58 14.05
CA PRO A 271 -19.47 10.35 14.59
C PRO A 271 -18.42 9.28 14.79
N ILE A 272 -18.52 8.53 15.88
CA ILE A 272 -17.68 7.36 16.15
C ILE A 272 -18.46 6.12 15.77
N LYS A 273 -17.88 5.29 14.91
CA LYS A 273 -18.44 4.01 14.47
C LYS A 273 -17.57 2.85 14.91
N ALA A 274 -18.17 1.69 15.05
CA ALA A 274 -17.45 0.46 15.28
C ALA A 274 -17.21 -0.29 13.96
N PHE A 275 -16.08 -0.97 13.87
CA PHE A 275 -15.89 -2.03 12.89
C PHE A 275 -16.83 -3.19 13.20
N ARG A 276 -17.46 -3.80 12.17
CA ARG A 276 -18.42 -4.93 12.33
C ARG A 276 -19.63 -4.61 13.21
N ARG A 277 -20.20 -3.43 13.04
CA ARG A 277 -21.36 -2.94 13.79
C ARG A 277 -22.47 -3.98 13.98
N SER A 278 -22.85 -4.71 12.92
CA SER A 278 -23.89 -5.74 12.97
C SER A 278 -23.59 -6.91 13.95
N ARG A 279 -22.32 -7.14 14.31
CA ARG A 279 -21.95 -8.13 15.32
C ARG A 279 -22.06 -7.54 16.73
N ILE A 280 -21.71 -6.27 16.86
CA ILE A 280 -21.80 -5.56 18.15
C ILE A 280 -23.26 -5.48 18.57
N GLU A 281 -24.17 -5.10 17.66
CA GLU A 281 -25.60 -5.01 17.89
C GLU A 281 -26.26 -6.34 18.30
N LYS A 282 -25.64 -7.48 17.98
CA LYS A 282 -26.11 -8.82 18.34
C LYS A 282 -25.56 -9.34 19.67
N SER A 283 -24.71 -8.61 20.35
CA SER A 283 -24.05 -9.01 21.60
C SER A 283 -24.18 -7.89 22.63
N GLU A 284 -24.92 -8.12 23.70
CA GLU A 284 -25.08 -7.17 24.79
C GLU A 284 -23.74 -6.74 25.37
N LYS A 285 -22.83 -7.70 25.59
CA LYS A 285 -21.47 -7.43 26.05
C LYS A 285 -20.72 -6.47 25.13
N LEU A 286 -20.69 -6.75 23.79
CA LEU A 286 -19.97 -5.89 22.84
C LEU A 286 -20.66 -4.54 22.68
N SER A 287 -21.97 -4.46 22.81
CA SER A 287 -22.73 -3.19 22.80
C SER A 287 -22.38 -2.32 24.01
N SER A 288 -22.27 -2.92 25.19
CA SER A 288 -21.82 -2.24 26.41
C SER A 288 -20.36 -1.76 26.28
N GLU A 289 -19.47 -2.63 25.84
CA GLU A 289 -18.05 -2.26 25.57
C GLU A 289 -17.96 -1.10 24.54
N TYR A 290 -18.78 -1.12 23.50
CA TYR A 290 -18.84 -0.04 22.51
C TYR A 290 -19.30 1.29 23.14
N ALA A 291 -20.32 1.27 23.94
CA ALA A 291 -20.82 2.47 24.63
C ALA A 291 -19.75 3.08 25.54
N VAL A 292 -19.06 2.23 26.31
CA VAL A 292 -17.92 2.65 27.16
C VAL A 292 -16.79 3.25 26.34
N ALA A 293 -16.35 2.56 25.28
CA ALA A 293 -15.26 3.04 24.43
C ALA A 293 -15.56 4.39 23.77
N VAL A 294 -16.81 4.57 23.29
CA VAL A 294 -17.28 5.85 22.73
C VAL A 294 -17.31 6.93 23.81
N GLY A 295 -17.81 6.61 25.00
CA GLY A 295 -17.86 7.55 26.13
C GLY A 295 -16.48 8.04 26.56
N LEU A 296 -15.53 7.13 26.74
CA LEU A 296 -14.14 7.45 27.07
C LEU A 296 -13.48 8.32 25.99
N LEU A 297 -13.59 7.93 24.73
CA LEU A 297 -13.00 8.72 23.63
C LEU A 297 -13.65 10.10 23.53
N ARG A 298 -14.97 10.24 23.72
CA ARG A 298 -15.66 11.54 23.76
C ARG A 298 -15.22 12.39 24.94
N GLY A 299 -15.10 11.81 26.14
CA GLY A 299 -14.60 12.49 27.32
C GLY A 299 -13.20 13.07 27.09
N PHE A 300 -12.31 12.31 26.46
CA PHE A 300 -10.97 12.78 26.09
C PHE A 300 -11.01 13.92 25.07
N ILE A 301 -11.75 13.76 23.97
CA ILE A 301 -11.87 14.77 22.92
C ILE A 301 -12.41 16.09 23.48
N ASN A 302 -13.37 16.01 24.41
CA ASN A 302 -13.99 17.17 25.05
C ASN A 302 -13.16 17.73 26.22
N LYS A 303 -11.98 17.17 26.50
CA LYS A 303 -11.09 17.54 27.62
C LYS A 303 -11.73 17.33 29.00
N GLN A 304 -12.65 16.41 29.11
CA GLN A 304 -13.30 15.98 30.36
C GLN A 304 -12.54 14.88 31.08
N LEU A 305 -11.79 14.06 30.32
CA LEU A 305 -10.95 12.98 30.82
C LEU A 305 -9.50 13.19 30.36
N PRO A 306 -8.51 12.94 31.21
CA PRO A 306 -7.10 12.91 30.81
C PRO A 306 -6.77 11.67 29.97
N ALA A 307 -5.67 11.71 29.21
CA ALA A 307 -5.25 10.59 28.36
C ALA A 307 -5.00 9.31 29.17
N SER A 308 -4.48 9.42 30.39
CA SER A 308 -4.20 8.29 31.28
C SER A 308 -5.43 7.50 31.75
N GLU A 309 -6.62 8.09 31.68
CA GLU A 309 -7.88 7.38 31.99
C GLU A 309 -8.52 6.73 30.75
N VAL A 310 -8.04 7.06 29.55
CA VAL A 310 -8.64 6.63 28.28
C VAL A 310 -7.76 5.67 27.51
N PHE A 311 -6.45 5.84 27.59
CA PHE A 311 -5.46 5.05 26.85
C PHE A 311 -4.52 4.33 27.81
N ASP A 312 -4.17 3.10 27.46
CA ASP A 312 -3.13 2.34 28.15
C ASP A 312 -1.78 3.08 28.00
N SER A 313 -1.04 3.17 29.09
CA SER A 313 0.30 3.80 29.15
C SER A 313 1.40 2.83 28.72
#